data_60f129c3f39b7400b0aaf118ed121850
#
_entry.id   60f129c3f39b7400b0aaf118ed121850
#
_cell.length_a   1.000
_cell.length_b   1.000
_cell.length_c   1.000
_cell.angle_alpha   90.00
_cell.angle_beta   90.00
_cell.angle_gamma   90.00
#
_symmetry.space_group_name_H-M   'P 1'
#
loop_
_entity.id
_entity.type
_entity.pdbx_description
1 polymer ?
#
loop_
_entity_poly.entity_id
_entity_poly.type
_entity_poly.pdbx_seq_one_letter_code
_entity_poly.pdbx_strand_id
1 'polypeptide(L)'
;MDYYSSQITKLIEELSKLPGVGAKSAQRLAFHIISMPKEQVERLAGAITDAKNNIRYCRECFTLTDQELCPICSSSGRDHATIMVVENTRDLAAYEKTGKYQGVYHVLHGAISPMLGIGPNDIKLKELMQRLQGDVKEVIIATNSSLEGETTAMYISKLIKPTGIRVTRIASGVPVGGDLEYIDEVTLLRALEGRVDL
;
A
#
# COMPACT_ATOMS: atom_id res chain seq x y z
N MET A 1 -3.71 -2.85 41.28
CA MET A 1 -4.00 -4.25 41.68
C MET A 1 -4.19 -5.04 40.38
N ASP A 2 -3.29 -5.96 40.11
CA ASP A 2 -3.42 -6.85 38.97
C ASP A 2 -4.45 -7.94 39.31
N TYR A 3 -5.61 -7.85 38.70
CA TYR A 3 -6.69 -8.86 38.91
C TYR A 3 -6.41 -10.18 38.17
N TYR A 4 -5.39 -10.22 37.32
CA TYR A 4 -5.02 -11.35 36.46
C TYR A 4 -3.60 -11.87 36.80
N SER A 5 -3.35 -13.12 36.43
CA SER A 5 -2.00 -13.65 36.52
C SER A 5 -1.04 -12.88 35.62
N SER A 6 0.24 -12.85 35.96
CA SER A 6 1.27 -12.12 35.18
C SER A 6 1.29 -12.50 33.69
N GLN A 7 1.00 -13.76 33.37
CA GLN A 7 0.97 -14.23 31.98
C GLN A 7 -0.24 -13.67 31.19
N ILE A 8 -1.40 -13.57 31.84
CA ILE A 8 -2.59 -12.97 31.23
C ILE A 8 -2.36 -11.47 30.99
N THR A 9 -1.85 -10.77 32.01
CA THR A 9 -1.54 -9.34 31.92
C THR A 9 -0.58 -9.06 30.76
N LYS A 10 0.52 -9.82 30.67
CA LYS A 10 1.51 -9.69 29.58
C LYS A 10 0.88 -9.89 28.19
N LEU A 11 0.02 -10.90 28.03
CA LEU A 11 -0.67 -11.14 26.75
C LEU A 11 -1.58 -9.96 26.38
N ILE A 12 -2.33 -9.42 27.34
CA ILE A 12 -3.19 -8.25 27.12
C ILE A 12 -2.36 -7.03 26.72
N GLU A 13 -1.23 -6.79 27.38
CA GLU A 13 -0.31 -5.68 27.07
C GLU A 13 0.24 -5.78 25.65
N GLU A 14 0.72 -6.96 25.24
CA GLU A 14 1.23 -7.14 23.86
C GLU A 14 0.14 -6.94 22.81
N LEU A 15 -1.07 -7.47 23.04
CA LEU A 15 -2.18 -7.28 22.12
C LEU A 15 -2.66 -5.82 22.06
N SER A 16 -2.56 -5.08 23.16
CA SER A 16 -2.96 -3.65 23.20
C SER A 16 -2.01 -2.72 22.44
N LYS A 17 -0.79 -3.19 22.13
CA LYS A 17 0.17 -2.45 21.26
C LYS A 17 -0.19 -2.50 19.78
N LEU A 18 -1.11 -3.38 19.38
CA LEU A 18 -1.55 -3.50 18.00
C LEU A 18 -2.44 -2.30 17.60
N PRO A 19 -2.22 -1.69 16.42
CA PRO A 19 -3.02 -0.57 15.96
C PRO A 19 -4.52 -0.93 15.91
N GLY A 20 -5.37 -0.07 16.47
CA GLY A 20 -6.82 -0.29 16.54
C GLY A 20 -7.28 -1.26 17.64
N VAL A 21 -6.37 -1.83 18.42
CA VAL A 21 -6.72 -2.71 19.54
C VAL A 21 -6.64 -1.94 20.86
N GLY A 22 -7.77 -1.46 21.34
CA GLY A 22 -7.86 -0.84 22.68
C GLY A 22 -7.85 -1.87 23.81
N ALA A 23 -7.66 -1.41 25.06
CA ALA A 23 -7.54 -2.26 26.24
C ALA A 23 -8.66 -3.30 26.39
N LYS A 24 -9.94 -2.91 26.16
CA LYS A 24 -11.09 -3.86 26.23
C LYS A 24 -11.01 -4.93 25.15
N SER A 25 -10.62 -4.57 23.93
CA SER A 25 -10.45 -5.51 22.82
C SER A 25 -9.28 -6.45 23.07
N ALA A 26 -8.15 -5.94 23.55
CA ALA A 26 -6.98 -6.74 23.93
C ALA A 26 -7.33 -7.78 24.99
N GLN A 27 -8.07 -7.38 26.03
CA GLN A 27 -8.56 -8.29 27.07
C GLN A 27 -9.45 -9.40 26.48
N ARG A 28 -10.42 -9.06 25.64
CA ARG A 28 -11.29 -10.05 24.99
C ARG A 28 -10.50 -11.02 24.11
N LEU A 29 -9.55 -10.52 23.32
CA LEU A 29 -8.68 -11.34 22.48
C LEU A 29 -7.80 -12.28 23.33
N ALA A 30 -7.20 -11.78 24.42
CA ALA A 30 -6.38 -12.60 25.32
C ALA A 30 -7.18 -13.77 25.91
N PHE A 31 -8.36 -13.52 26.45
CA PHE A 31 -9.21 -14.58 26.98
C PHE A 31 -9.70 -15.55 25.91
N HIS A 32 -10.01 -15.07 24.71
CA HIS A 32 -10.34 -15.93 23.57
C HIS A 32 -9.16 -16.86 23.23
N ILE A 33 -7.96 -16.32 23.09
CA ILE A 33 -6.74 -17.10 22.78
C ILE A 33 -6.50 -18.16 23.87
N ILE A 34 -6.64 -17.80 25.16
CA ILE A 34 -6.46 -18.74 26.28
C ILE A 34 -7.50 -19.88 26.24
N SER A 35 -8.71 -19.61 25.76
CA SER A 35 -9.76 -20.63 25.65
C SER A 35 -9.67 -21.51 24.41
N MET A 36 -8.79 -21.16 23.43
CA MET A 36 -8.59 -21.96 22.23
C MET A 36 -7.83 -23.26 22.53
N PRO A 37 -8.04 -24.33 21.73
CA PRO A 37 -7.17 -25.51 21.76
C PRO A 37 -5.70 -25.14 21.53
N LYS A 38 -4.78 -25.81 22.24
CA LYS A 38 -3.35 -25.52 22.19
C LYS A 38 -2.79 -25.51 20.75
N GLU A 39 -3.21 -26.47 19.92
CA GLU A 39 -2.77 -26.59 18.53
C GLU A 39 -3.20 -25.38 17.67
N GLN A 40 -4.33 -24.74 17.99
CA GLN A 40 -4.76 -23.52 17.28
C GLN A 40 -3.92 -22.33 17.69
N VAL A 41 -3.57 -22.21 18.97
CA VAL A 41 -2.70 -21.15 19.48
C VAL A 41 -1.29 -21.27 18.89
N GLU A 42 -0.77 -22.49 18.84
CA GLU A 42 0.56 -22.77 18.25
C GLU A 42 0.60 -22.42 16.76
N ARG A 43 -0.46 -22.75 15.99
CA ARG A 43 -0.58 -22.36 14.59
C ARG A 43 -0.64 -20.83 14.41
N LEU A 44 -1.39 -20.13 15.25
CA LEU A 44 -1.47 -18.66 15.20
C LEU A 44 -0.10 -18.04 15.50
N ALA A 45 0.54 -18.47 16.57
CA ALA A 45 1.87 -17.97 16.95
C ALA A 45 2.93 -18.29 15.88
N GLY A 46 2.89 -19.50 15.31
CA GLY A 46 3.75 -19.91 14.20
C GLY A 46 3.54 -19.00 12.97
N ALA A 47 2.30 -18.79 12.56
CA ALA A 47 1.97 -17.93 11.40
C ALA A 47 2.49 -16.50 11.56
N ILE A 48 2.41 -15.92 12.76
CA ILE A 48 2.95 -14.57 13.06
C ILE A 48 4.47 -14.57 12.91
N THR A 49 5.12 -15.55 13.52
CA THR A 49 6.59 -15.66 13.51
C THR A 49 7.12 -15.93 12.10
N ASP A 50 6.50 -16.85 11.37
CA ASP A 50 6.88 -17.21 10.02
C ASP A 50 6.70 -16.05 9.04
N ALA A 51 5.58 -15.33 9.12
CA ALA A 51 5.36 -14.14 8.33
C ALA A 51 6.46 -13.09 8.60
N LYS A 52 6.80 -12.84 9.89
CA LYS A 52 7.83 -11.86 10.24
C LYS A 52 9.21 -12.25 9.73
N ASN A 53 9.54 -13.54 9.75
CA ASN A 53 10.87 -14.04 9.39
C ASN A 53 11.07 -14.20 7.89
N ASN A 54 10.00 -14.56 7.14
CA ASN A 54 10.10 -14.95 5.74
C ASN A 54 9.67 -13.86 4.76
N ILE A 55 8.80 -12.93 5.18
CA ILE A 55 8.37 -11.84 4.30
C ILE A 55 9.49 -10.80 4.15
N ARG A 56 9.77 -10.45 2.90
CA ARG A 56 10.76 -9.47 2.47
C ARG A 56 10.17 -8.56 1.39
N TYR A 57 10.93 -7.57 0.95
CA TYR A 57 10.58 -6.79 -0.22
C TYR A 57 10.99 -7.50 -1.51
N CYS A 58 10.09 -7.49 -2.50
CA CYS A 58 10.44 -7.87 -3.86
C CYS A 58 11.60 -7.01 -4.36
N ARG A 59 12.62 -7.63 -4.94
CA ARG A 59 13.82 -6.93 -5.43
C ARG A 59 13.51 -5.84 -6.46
N GLU A 60 12.44 -6.00 -7.24
CA GLU A 60 12.09 -5.06 -8.31
C GLU A 60 11.04 -4.02 -7.89
N CYS A 61 9.91 -4.47 -7.37
CA CYS A 61 8.77 -3.58 -7.14
C CYS A 61 8.59 -3.15 -5.68
N PHE A 62 9.36 -3.72 -4.76
CA PHE A 62 9.31 -3.46 -3.33
C PHE A 62 8.00 -3.85 -2.64
N THR A 63 7.09 -4.60 -3.29
CA THR A 63 5.97 -5.19 -2.58
C THR A 63 6.45 -6.27 -1.62
N LEU A 64 5.62 -6.61 -0.64
CA LEU A 64 5.91 -7.69 0.31
C LEU A 64 5.74 -9.05 -0.37
N THR A 65 6.71 -9.95 -0.20
CA THR A 65 6.74 -11.30 -0.78
C THR A 65 7.61 -12.23 0.06
N ASP A 66 7.41 -13.52 -0.05
CA ASP A 66 8.26 -14.56 0.52
C ASP A 66 9.38 -15.03 -0.44
N GLN A 67 9.36 -14.55 -1.68
CA GLN A 67 10.33 -14.86 -2.73
C GLN A 67 11.23 -13.66 -3.06
N GLU A 68 12.28 -13.88 -3.86
CA GLU A 68 13.15 -12.81 -4.34
C GLU A 68 12.38 -11.82 -5.25
N LEU A 69 11.58 -12.37 -6.17
CA LEU A 69 10.63 -11.62 -7.01
C LEU A 69 9.21 -12.03 -6.66
N CYS A 70 8.32 -11.05 -6.54
CA CYS A 70 6.90 -11.34 -6.33
C CYS A 70 6.27 -11.99 -7.59
N PRO A 71 5.12 -12.66 -7.45
CA PRO A 71 4.45 -13.31 -8.59
C PRO A 71 4.15 -12.40 -9.78
N ILE A 72 3.99 -11.08 -9.52
CA ILE A 72 3.74 -10.10 -10.59
C ILE A 72 5.03 -9.82 -11.37
N CYS A 73 6.14 -9.54 -10.67
CA CYS A 73 7.41 -9.23 -11.33
C CYS A 73 8.07 -10.44 -12.01
N SER A 74 7.81 -11.65 -11.52
CA SER A 74 8.31 -12.89 -12.13
C SER A 74 7.46 -13.38 -13.31
N SER A 75 6.27 -12.82 -13.53
CA SER A 75 5.36 -13.24 -14.59
C SER A 75 5.77 -12.69 -15.95
N SER A 76 6.02 -13.59 -16.91
CA SER A 76 6.25 -13.23 -18.32
C SER A 76 4.98 -12.77 -19.05
N GLY A 77 3.80 -12.97 -18.46
CA GLY A 77 2.52 -12.49 -19.02
C GLY A 77 2.20 -11.03 -18.67
N ARG A 78 3.05 -10.36 -17.87
CA ARG A 78 2.87 -8.94 -17.52
C ARG A 78 3.60 -8.02 -18.49
N ASP A 79 3.02 -6.86 -18.73
CA ASP A 79 3.68 -5.79 -19.47
C ASP A 79 4.67 -5.04 -18.56
N HIS A 80 5.95 -5.37 -18.68
CA HIS A 80 7.02 -4.73 -17.91
C HIS A 80 7.37 -3.32 -18.40
N ALA A 81 6.84 -2.89 -19.54
CA ALA A 81 7.02 -1.54 -20.05
C ALA A 81 6.07 -0.52 -19.40
N THR A 82 5.06 -0.98 -18.66
CA THR A 82 4.09 -0.14 -17.96
C THR A 82 4.19 -0.36 -16.44
N ILE A 83 4.57 0.68 -15.70
CA ILE A 83 4.76 0.65 -14.25
C ILE A 83 3.69 1.50 -13.55
N MET A 84 2.90 0.90 -12.66
CA MET A 84 2.02 1.64 -11.76
C MET A 84 2.72 1.90 -10.42
N VAL A 85 2.82 3.16 -10.04
CA VAL A 85 3.44 3.59 -8.79
C VAL A 85 2.37 3.79 -7.73
N VAL A 86 2.49 3.07 -6.62
CA VAL A 86 1.57 3.09 -5.47
C VAL A 86 2.31 3.39 -4.18
N GLU A 87 1.60 3.89 -3.15
CA GLU A 87 2.23 4.24 -1.87
C GLU A 87 2.57 3.02 -1.01
N ASN A 88 1.74 1.96 -1.05
CA ASN A 88 1.91 0.78 -0.22
C ASN A 88 1.40 -0.50 -0.89
N THR A 89 1.73 -1.66 -0.31
CA THR A 89 1.33 -2.98 -0.83
C THR A 89 -0.20 -3.20 -0.84
N ARG A 90 -0.95 -2.53 0.05
CA ARG A 90 -2.42 -2.65 0.09
C ARG A 90 -3.07 -1.98 -1.12
N ASP A 91 -2.51 -0.86 -1.56
CA ASP A 91 -2.96 -0.16 -2.76
C ASP A 91 -2.73 -1.03 -4.00
N LEU A 92 -1.54 -1.66 -4.12
CA LEU A 92 -1.26 -2.66 -5.15
C LEU A 92 -2.31 -3.78 -5.15
N ALA A 93 -2.59 -4.35 -3.99
CA ALA A 93 -3.57 -5.44 -3.86
C ALA A 93 -4.99 -5.00 -4.26
N ALA A 94 -5.34 -3.73 -4.04
CA ALA A 94 -6.64 -3.19 -4.47
C ALA A 94 -6.74 -3.14 -6.00
N TYR A 95 -5.68 -2.73 -6.71
CA TYR A 95 -5.66 -2.76 -8.18
C TYR A 95 -5.65 -4.18 -8.73
N GLU A 96 -4.88 -5.10 -8.16
CA GLU A 96 -4.86 -6.50 -8.58
C GLU A 96 -6.24 -7.18 -8.48
N LYS A 97 -7.03 -6.84 -7.46
CA LYS A 97 -8.41 -7.33 -7.33
C LYS A 97 -9.33 -6.96 -8.49
N THR A 98 -9.01 -5.89 -9.22
CA THR A 98 -9.80 -5.52 -10.42
C THR A 98 -9.63 -6.51 -11.56
N GLY A 99 -8.52 -7.25 -11.61
CA GLY A 99 -8.16 -8.19 -12.67
C GLY A 99 -7.96 -7.55 -14.06
N LYS A 100 -7.88 -6.22 -14.15
CA LYS A 100 -7.81 -5.48 -15.42
C LYS A 100 -6.43 -4.91 -15.73
N TYR A 101 -5.63 -4.64 -14.72
CA TYR A 101 -4.29 -4.11 -14.92
C TYR A 101 -3.30 -5.22 -15.32
N GLN A 102 -2.59 -5.02 -16.41
CA GLN A 102 -1.65 -6.02 -16.96
C GLN A 102 -0.17 -5.61 -16.82
N GLY A 103 0.10 -4.39 -16.36
CA GLY A 103 1.45 -3.91 -16.10
C GLY A 103 2.04 -4.45 -14.79
N VAL A 104 3.19 -3.91 -14.43
CA VAL A 104 3.87 -4.18 -13.15
C VAL A 104 3.77 -2.97 -12.21
N TYR A 105 4.18 -3.14 -10.97
CA TYR A 105 4.05 -2.11 -9.94
C TYR A 105 5.40 -1.61 -9.44
N HIS A 106 5.36 -0.47 -8.74
CA HIS A 106 6.42 0.00 -7.87
C HIS A 106 5.80 0.57 -6.59
N VAL A 107 6.22 0.04 -5.44
CA VAL A 107 5.69 0.42 -4.12
C VAL A 107 6.67 1.38 -3.45
N LEU A 108 6.21 2.59 -3.16
CA LEU A 108 7.04 3.66 -2.57
C LEU A 108 7.29 3.48 -1.08
N HIS A 109 6.43 2.76 -0.35
CA HIS A 109 6.39 2.65 1.11
C HIS A 109 6.24 3.98 1.83
N GLY A 110 5.47 4.89 1.26
CA GLY A 110 5.14 6.19 1.83
C GLY A 110 4.82 7.23 0.77
N ALA A 111 4.64 8.45 1.24
CA ALA A 111 4.46 9.65 0.43
C ALA A 111 5.34 10.77 0.97
N ILE A 112 5.71 11.72 0.13
CA ILE A 112 6.45 12.92 0.53
C ILE A 112 5.54 13.77 1.42
N SER A 113 5.97 14.01 2.65
CA SER A 113 5.25 14.83 3.63
C SER A 113 6.21 15.76 4.35
N PRO A 114 6.36 17.02 3.91
CA PRO A 114 7.22 17.98 4.58
C PRO A 114 6.82 18.22 6.05
N MET A 115 5.54 18.14 6.35
CA MET A 115 5.04 18.30 7.73
C MET A 115 5.50 17.18 8.67
N LEU A 116 5.68 15.98 8.16
CA LEU A 116 6.18 14.82 8.91
C LEU A 116 7.70 14.61 8.73
N GLY A 117 8.38 15.52 8.02
CA GLY A 117 9.80 15.41 7.72
C GLY A 117 10.16 14.29 6.74
N ILE A 118 9.16 13.74 6.02
CA ILE A 118 9.38 12.68 5.04
C ILE A 118 9.73 13.29 3.68
N GLY A 119 10.96 13.10 3.26
CA GLY A 119 11.47 13.56 1.97
C GLY A 119 11.51 12.47 0.90
N PRO A 120 11.98 12.82 -0.32
CA PRO A 120 12.10 11.88 -1.43
C PRO A 120 13.05 10.70 -1.16
N ASN A 121 14.01 10.87 -0.25
CA ASN A 121 14.98 9.83 0.10
C ASN A 121 14.47 8.84 1.16
N ASP A 122 13.34 9.13 1.79
CA ASP A 122 12.75 8.30 2.83
C ASP A 122 11.75 7.27 2.25
N ILE A 123 11.45 7.39 0.96
CA ILE A 123 10.58 6.50 0.20
C ILE A 123 11.36 5.85 -0.95
N LYS A 124 10.81 4.79 -1.56
CA LYS A 124 11.46 4.02 -2.64
C LYS A 124 11.48 4.75 -4.00
N LEU A 125 11.75 6.04 -3.99
CA LEU A 125 11.79 6.87 -5.21
C LEU A 125 13.09 6.71 -5.99
N LYS A 126 14.23 6.63 -5.29
CA LYS A 126 15.54 6.40 -5.92
C LYS A 126 15.55 5.09 -6.72
N GLU A 127 14.98 4.05 -6.14
CA GLU A 127 14.85 2.74 -6.75
C GLU A 127 13.89 2.76 -7.96
N LEU A 128 12.82 3.57 -7.90
CA LEU A 128 11.97 3.81 -9.07
C LEU A 128 12.81 4.42 -10.21
N MET A 129 13.56 5.48 -9.95
CA MET A 129 14.36 6.15 -10.98
C MET A 129 15.43 5.22 -11.60
N GLN A 130 16.01 4.32 -10.81
CA GLN A 130 16.94 3.31 -11.33
C GLN A 130 16.23 2.32 -12.28
N ARG A 131 15.01 1.92 -11.92
CA ARG A 131 14.21 0.99 -12.73
C ARG A 131 13.76 1.59 -14.05
N LEU A 132 13.59 2.91 -14.12
CA LEU A 132 13.23 3.63 -15.36
C LEU A 132 14.37 3.74 -16.39
N GLN A 133 15.57 3.25 -16.09
CA GLN A 133 16.67 3.16 -17.07
C GLN A 133 16.50 2.00 -18.07
N GLY A 134 15.52 1.11 -17.85
CA GLY A 134 15.14 0.04 -18.77
C GLY A 134 14.13 0.48 -19.83
N ASP A 135 13.51 -0.48 -20.51
CA ASP A 135 12.55 -0.24 -21.61
C ASP A 135 11.15 0.15 -21.11
N VAL A 136 11.07 1.10 -20.18
CA VAL A 136 9.80 1.59 -19.63
C VAL A 136 9.21 2.65 -20.55
N LYS A 137 7.95 2.47 -20.95
CA LYS A 137 7.20 3.36 -21.83
C LYS A 137 6.22 4.26 -21.08
N GLU A 138 5.63 3.74 -20.01
CA GLU A 138 4.64 4.48 -19.24
C GLU A 138 4.80 4.26 -17.74
N VAL A 139 4.65 5.35 -16.99
CA VAL A 139 4.51 5.35 -15.53
C VAL A 139 3.15 5.90 -15.17
N ILE A 140 2.32 5.06 -14.57
CA ILE A 140 0.99 5.43 -14.07
C ILE A 140 1.14 5.77 -12.58
N ILE A 141 0.92 7.02 -12.20
CA ILE A 141 0.98 7.45 -10.80
C ILE A 141 -0.38 7.18 -10.14
N ALA A 142 -0.40 6.29 -9.17
CA ALA A 142 -1.58 5.87 -8.42
C ALA A 142 -1.38 6.08 -6.91
N THR A 143 -0.78 7.22 -6.53
CA THR A 143 -0.74 7.69 -5.14
C THR A 143 -2.12 8.17 -4.71
N ASN A 144 -2.39 8.18 -3.40
CA ASN A 144 -3.68 8.60 -2.86
C ASN A 144 -4.01 10.05 -3.24
N SER A 145 -5.29 10.41 -3.21
CA SER A 145 -5.76 11.78 -3.46
C SER A 145 -5.62 12.70 -2.23
N SER A 146 -4.69 12.39 -1.32
CA SER A 146 -4.29 13.26 -0.20
C SER A 146 -3.30 14.34 -0.66
N LEU A 147 -3.08 15.35 0.17
CA LEU A 147 -2.09 16.39 -0.11
C LEU A 147 -0.68 15.80 -0.34
N GLU A 148 -0.29 14.84 0.48
CA GLU A 148 0.98 14.12 0.39
C GLU A 148 1.07 13.30 -0.91
N GLY A 149 -0.01 12.60 -1.25
CA GLY A 149 -0.06 11.80 -2.47
C GLY A 149 -0.02 12.65 -3.74
N GLU A 150 -0.69 13.80 -3.76
CA GLU A 150 -0.62 14.78 -4.86
C GLU A 150 0.78 15.40 -4.96
N THR A 151 1.37 15.80 -3.83
CA THR A 151 2.74 16.33 -3.78
C THR A 151 3.74 15.31 -4.33
N THR A 152 3.60 14.04 -3.92
CA THR A 152 4.42 12.93 -4.40
C THR A 152 4.24 12.72 -5.90
N ALA A 153 3.00 12.74 -6.38
CA ALA A 153 2.70 12.61 -7.82
C ALA A 153 3.35 13.71 -8.66
N MET A 154 3.21 14.96 -8.23
CA MET A 154 3.82 16.11 -8.91
C MET A 154 5.35 16.02 -8.91
N TYR A 155 5.95 15.61 -7.80
CA TYR A 155 7.40 15.44 -7.69
C TYR A 155 7.91 14.35 -8.64
N ILE A 156 7.29 13.18 -8.64
CA ILE A 156 7.62 12.06 -9.54
C ILE A 156 7.46 12.48 -11.01
N SER A 157 6.34 13.11 -11.34
CA SER A 157 6.08 13.59 -12.71
C SER A 157 7.16 14.56 -13.19
N LYS A 158 7.59 15.50 -12.33
CA LYS A 158 8.67 16.46 -12.67
C LYS A 158 10.01 15.77 -12.94
N LEU A 159 10.32 14.69 -12.21
CA LEU A 159 11.55 13.94 -12.41
C LEU A 159 11.52 13.09 -13.69
N ILE A 160 10.38 12.51 -14.03
CA ILE A 160 10.26 11.55 -15.14
C ILE A 160 10.02 12.24 -16.48
N LYS A 161 9.25 13.33 -16.54
CA LYS A 161 8.95 14.04 -17.82
C LYS A 161 10.15 14.31 -18.71
N PRO A 162 11.33 14.75 -18.19
CA PRO A 162 12.50 15.01 -19.04
C PRO A 162 13.07 13.76 -19.71
N THR A 163 12.75 12.55 -19.24
CA THR A 163 13.24 11.27 -19.80
C THR A 163 12.50 10.84 -21.07
N GLY A 164 11.37 11.50 -21.40
CA GLY A 164 10.51 11.12 -22.53
C GLY A 164 9.54 9.96 -22.22
N ILE A 165 9.59 9.38 -21.02
CA ILE A 165 8.63 8.36 -20.58
C ILE A 165 7.26 9.02 -20.38
N ARG A 166 6.20 8.37 -20.86
CA ARG A 166 4.84 8.82 -20.65
C ARG A 166 4.49 8.75 -19.17
N VAL A 167 4.03 9.85 -18.59
CA VAL A 167 3.57 9.90 -17.19
C VAL A 167 2.08 10.18 -17.18
N THR A 168 1.32 9.28 -16.60
CA THR A 168 -0.13 9.40 -16.43
C THR A 168 -0.50 9.33 -14.96
N ARG A 169 -1.69 9.78 -14.62
CA ARG A 169 -2.26 9.66 -13.28
C ARG A 169 -3.62 8.97 -13.37
N ILE A 170 -3.94 8.18 -12.35
CA ILE A 170 -5.30 7.64 -12.22
C ILE A 170 -6.31 8.78 -12.21
N ALA A 171 -7.47 8.54 -12.85
CA ALA A 171 -8.56 9.51 -12.87
C ALA A 171 -9.08 9.80 -11.46
N SER A 172 -9.46 11.05 -11.24
CA SER A 172 -10.18 11.50 -10.05
C SER A 172 -11.60 11.88 -10.46
N GLY A 173 -12.62 11.46 -9.69
CA GLY A 173 -13.98 11.79 -10.04
C GLY A 173 -15.01 11.16 -9.10
N VAL A 174 -16.27 11.27 -9.50
CA VAL A 174 -17.41 10.74 -8.75
C VAL A 174 -17.36 9.22 -8.71
N PRO A 175 -17.47 8.59 -7.55
CA PRO A 175 -17.49 7.14 -7.43
C PRO A 175 -18.75 6.55 -8.09
N VAL A 176 -18.62 5.36 -8.68
CA VAL A 176 -19.75 4.65 -9.30
C VAL A 176 -20.79 4.32 -8.22
N GLY A 177 -22.05 4.68 -8.49
CA GLY A 177 -23.17 4.49 -7.56
C GLY A 177 -23.32 5.60 -6.52
N GLY A 178 -22.54 6.68 -6.62
CA GLY A 178 -22.72 7.85 -5.75
C GLY A 178 -23.70 8.85 -6.35
N ASP A 179 -24.57 9.41 -5.49
CA ASP A 179 -25.44 10.51 -5.86
C ASP A 179 -24.68 11.84 -5.81
N LEU A 180 -24.82 12.67 -6.85
CA LEU A 180 -24.06 13.93 -7.00
C LEU A 180 -24.26 14.90 -5.84
N GLU A 181 -25.44 14.91 -5.22
CA GLU A 181 -25.78 15.81 -4.12
C GLU A 181 -24.95 15.57 -2.83
N TYR A 182 -24.36 14.36 -2.69
CA TYR A 182 -23.53 14.02 -1.52
C TYR A 182 -22.02 14.10 -1.80
N ILE A 183 -21.64 14.52 -3.01
CA ILE A 183 -20.24 14.63 -3.40
C ILE A 183 -19.74 16.04 -3.09
N ASP A 184 -18.54 16.12 -2.50
CA ASP A 184 -17.92 17.42 -2.19
C ASP A 184 -17.53 18.21 -3.46
N GLU A 185 -17.47 19.53 -3.29
CA GLU A 185 -17.24 20.47 -4.41
C GLU A 185 -15.90 20.21 -5.14
N VAL A 186 -14.86 19.81 -4.43
CA VAL A 186 -13.54 19.55 -5.03
C VAL A 186 -13.60 18.32 -5.93
N THR A 187 -14.25 17.26 -5.47
CA THR A 187 -14.45 16.03 -6.25
C THR A 187 -15.30 16.30 -7.49
N LEU A 188 -16.38 17.09 -7.36
CA LEU A 188 -17.21 17.47 -8.52
C LEU A 188 -16.43 18.32 -9.53
N LEU A 189 -15.61 19.27 -9.07
CA LEU A 189 -14.77 20.08 -9.94
C LEU A 189 -13.77 19.21 -10.71
N ARG A 190 -13.07 18.30 -10.03
CA ARG A 190 -12.13 17.36 -10.67
C ARG A 190 -12.81 16.45 -11.69
N ALA A 191 -14.03 15.98 -11.40
CA ALA A 191 -14.81 15.17 -12.32
C ALA A 191 -15.18 15.95 -13.58
N LEU A 192 -15.57 17.22 -13.43
CA LEU A 192 -15.90 18.13 -14.53
C LEU A 192 -14.66 18.44 -15.40
N GLU A 193 -13.51 18.71 -14.78
CA GLU A 193 -12.26 18.97 -15.50
C GLU A 193 -11.74 17.73 -16.22
N GLY A 194 -11.87 16.56 -15.59
CA GLY A 194 -11.45 15.27 -16.15
C GLY A 194 -12.48 14.57 -17.04
N ARG A 195 -13.55 15.26 -17.44
CA ARG A 195 -14.60 14.69 -18.32
C ARG A 195 -14.02 14.17 -19.63
N VAL A 196 -14.56 13.07 -20.10
CA VAL A 196 -14.19 12.43 -21.39
C VAL A 196 -15.34 12.46 -22.36
N ASP A 197 -15.02 12.43 -23.65
CA ASP A 197 -16.03 12.26 -24.71
C ASP A 197 -16.64 10.85 -24.64
N LEU A 198 -17.93 10.74 -24.99
CA LEU A 198 -18.69 9.49 -25.00
C LEU A 198 -18.67 8.84 -26.37
#